data_05267cb025aab32320ed024883afabbd
#
_entry.id   05267cb025aab32320ed024883afabbd
#
_cell.length_a   1.000
_cell.length_b   1.000
_cell.length_c   1.000
_cell.angle_alpha   90.00
_cell.angle_beta   90.00
_cell.angle_gamma   90.00
#
_symmetry.space_group_name_H-M   'P 1'
#
loop_
_entity.id
_entity.type
_entity.pdbx_description
1 polymer ?
#
loop_
_entity_poly.entity_id
_entity_poly.type
_entity_poly.pdbx_seq_one_letter_code
_entity_poly.pdbx_strand_id
1 'polypeptide(L)'
;MLQNKLQQIPLYPLLFDVHYQSVLWGGNGFETYLNRKIPADQAPAGEAWEICDRPEISSHVENGALKGISLHDLLLFCGERLLGKRYKGNYRKFPVMIKWIDATRDNSLQVHPDEQACRKIGQNAEPKSELWYMLFSSRVRTSSLLS
;
A
#
# COMPACT_ATOMS: atom_id res chain seq x y z
N MET A 1 27.05 6.25 -6.80
CA MET A 1 27.40 5.77 -5.43
C MET A 1 26.32 4.88 -4.80
N LEU A 2 25.04 5.28 -4.78
CA LEU A 2 23.95 4.49 -4.17
C LEU A 2 23.78 3.11 -4.80
N GLN A 3 23.77 3.03 -6.12
CA GLN A 3 23.62 1.78 -6.87
C GLN A 3 24.66 0.71 -6.49
N ASN A 4 25.94 1.07 -6.43
CA ASN A 4 27.01 0.14 -6.03
C ASN A 4 26.84 -0.34 -4.59
N LYS A 5 26.41 0.54 -3.70
CA LYS A 5 26.12 0.17 -2.30
C LYS A 5 24.96 -0.81 -2.22
N LEU A 6 23.86 -0.57 -2.94
CA LEU A 6 22.68 -1.42 -2.91
C LEU A 6 22.93 -2.81 -3.51
N GLN A 7 23.80 -2.91 -4.51
CA GLN A 7 24.16 -4.21 -5.11
C GLN A 7 25.01 -5.09 -4.18
N GLN A 8 25.77 -4.50 -3.26
CA GLN A 8 26.66 -5.22 -2.35
C GLN A 8 25.98 -5.66 -1.06
N ILE A 9 24.91 -4.98 -0.62
CA ILE A 9 24.21 -5.34 0.61
C ILE A 9 23.31 -6.55 0.35
N PRO A 10 23.45 -7.65 1.13
CA PRO A 10 22.52 -8.77 1.07
C PRO A 10 21.09 -8.31 1.39
N LEU A 11 20.11 -8.78 0.65
CA LEU A 11 18.71 -8.58 1.03
C LEU A 11 18.38 -9.44 2.25
N TYR A 12 17.64 -8.84 3.17
CA TYR A 12 17.13 -9.44 4.40
C TYR A 12 15.64 -9.10 4.52
N PRO A 13 14.88 -9.66 5.48
CA PRO A 13 13.50 -9.25 5.70
C PRO A 13 13.40 -7.76 5.98
N LEU A 14 12.76 -7.03 5.08
CA LEU A 14 12.62 -5.58 5.15
C LEU A 14 11.36 -5.22 5.92
N LEU A 15 11.47 -4.27 6.83
CA LEU A 15 10.36 -3.57 7.45
C LEU A 15 10.25 -2.19 6.82
N PHE A 16 9.03 -1.77 6.54
CA PHE A 16 8.77 -0.46 5.93
C PHE A 16 8.01 0.45 6.90
N ASP A 17 8.19 1.75 6.72
CA ASP A 17 7.36 2.74 7.36
C ASP A 17 5.90 2.60 6.93
N VAL A 18 4.99 2.94 7.83
CA VAL A 18 3.55 2.88 7.57
C VAL A 18 3.03 4.29 7.34
N HIS A 19 2.34 4.47 6.23
CA HIS A 19 1.69 5.71 5.93
C HIS A 19 0.19 5.62 6.26
N TYR A 20 -0.27 6.42 7.22
CA TYR A 20 -1.67 6.45 7.62
C TYR A 20 -2.44 7.48 6.82
N GLN A 21 -3.67 7.12 6.42
CA GLN A 21 -4.61 8.01 5.75
C GLN A 21 -5.78 8.32 6.68
N SER A 22 -5.90 9.61 7.05
CA SER A 22 -7.08 10.10 7.75
C SER A 22 -8.22 10.25 6.76
N VAL A 23 -9.32 9.55 7.02
CA VAL A 23 -10.52 9.55 6.19
C VAL A 23 -11.77 9.62 7.06
N LEU A 24 -12.87 10.13 6.51
CA LEU A 24 -14.12 10.35 7.27
C LEU A 24 -14.73 9.09 7.87
N TRP A 25 -14.45 7.93 7.31
CA TRP A 25 -14.94 6.63 7.78
C TRP A 25 -13.92 5.90 8.65
N GLY A 26 -12.74 6.48 8.88
CA GLY A 26 -11.69 5.91 9.72
C GLY A 26 -12.08 5.79 11.18
N GLY A 27 -11.42 4.90 11.89
CA GLY A 27 -11.64 4.61 13.30
C GLY A 27 -10.36 4.60 14.11
N ASN A 28 -10.39 3.83 15.18
CA ASN A 28 -9.27 3.61 16.09
C ASN A 28 -8.86 2.13 16.17
N GLY A 29 -9.26 1.34 15.18
CA GLY A 29 -8.98 -0.11 15.16
C GLY A 29 -7.50 -0.43 15.07
N PHE A 30 -6.71 0.39 14.40
CA PHE A 30 -5.25 0.22 14.36
C PHE A 30 -4.60 0.32 15.73
N GLU A 31 -5.10 1.20 16.60
CA GLU A 31 -4.65 1.32 17.98
C GLU A 31 -5.20 0.18 18.83
N THR A 32 -6.49 -0.09 18.69
CA THR A 32 -7.21 -1.05 19.54
C THR A 32 -6.81 -2.50 19.27
N TYR A 33 -6.73 -2.89 17.99
CA TYR A 33 -6.51 -4.29 17.59
C TYR A 33 -5.06 -4.59 17.20
N LEU A 34 -4.33 -3.59 16.70
CA LEU A 34 -2.95 -3.78 16.25
C LEU A 34 -1.92 -3.12 17.18
N ASN A 35 -2.38 -2.48 18.26
CA ASN A 35 -1.54 -1.77 19.23
C ASN A 35 -0.56 -0.77 18.58
N ARG A 36 -1.03 -0.07 17.54
CA ARG A 36 -0.23 0.92 16.80
C ARG A 36 -0.44 2.30 17.37
N LYS A 37 0.63 3.10 17.36
CA LYS A 37 0.55 4.53 17.69
C LYS A 37 0.40 5.31 16.38
N ILE A 38 -0.74 5.95 16.19
CA ILE A 38 -0.99 6.78 15.01
C ILE A 38 -0.56 8.22 15.36
N PRO A 39 0.20 8.89 14.49
CA PRO A 39 0.48 10.32 14.66
C PRO A 39 -0.81 11.13 14.77
N ALA A 40 -0.85 12.10 15.66
CA ALA A 40 -2.07 12.87 15.95
C ALA A 40 -2.64 13.62 14.74
N ASP A 41 -1.77 14.03 13.83
CA ASP A 41 -2.11 14.68 12.56
C ASP A 41 -2.66 13.71 11.50
N GLN A 42 -2.55 12.39 11.71
CA GLN A 42 -3.06 11.34 10.84
C GLN A 42 -4.23 10.56 11.45
N ALA A 43 -4.64 10.92 12.67
CA ALA A 43 -5.78 10.29 13.35
C ALA A 43 -7.09 11.08 13.10
N PRO A 44 -8.27 10.42 13.09
CA PRO A 44 -8.43 8.96 13.01
C PRO A 44 -8.03 8.43 11.64
N ALA A 45 -7.36 7.29 11.60
CA ALA A 45 -6.91 6.70 10.35
C ALA A 45 -7.88 5.60 9.88
N GLY A 46 -8.24 5.62 8.62
CA GLY A 46 -9.03 4.54 8.01
C GLY A 46 -8.18 3.61 7.14
N GLU A 47 -7.01 4.06 6.71
CA GLU A 47 -6.07 3.23 5.96
C GLU A 47 -4.67 3.32 6.56
N ALA A 48 -3.96 2.20 6.57
CA ALA A 48 -2.54 2.12 6.89
C ALA A 48 -1.83 1.42 5.72
N TRP A 49 -1.05 2.18 4.96
CA TRP A 49 -0.33 1.69 3.79
C TRP A 49 1.00 1.07 4.24
N GLU A 50 1.05 -0.26 4.21
CA GLU A 50 2.21 -1.05 4.66
C GLU A 50 3.29 -1.13 3.60
N ILE A 51 2.87 -1.29 2.34
CA ILE A 51 3.75 -1.33 1.17
C ILE A 51 3.11 -0.49 0.08
N CYS A 52 3.79 0.57 -0.30
CA CYS A 52 3.33 1.50 -1.32
C CYS A 52 4.51 1.98 -2.16
N ASP A 53 4.33 1.97 -3.47
CA ASP A 53 5.23 2.60 -4.44
C ASP A 53 4.38 3.38 -5.45
N ARG A 54 4.12 4.64 -5.09
CA ARG A 54 3.33 5.59 -5.87
C ARG A 54 4.17 6.83 -6.14
N PRO A 55 3.86 7.62 -7.18
CA PRO A 55 4.60 8.84 -7.49
C PRO A 55 4.69 9.82 -6.31
N GLU A 56 3.61 9.89 -5.52
CA GLU A 56 3.52 10.81 -4.39
C GLU A 56 4.11 10.25 -3.11
N ILE A 57 4.13 8.92 -2.96
CA ILE A 57 4.54 8.21 -1.74
C ILE A 57 5.17 6.89 -2.09
N SER A 58 6.38 6.67 -1.60
CA SER A 58 7.04 5.36 -1.61
C SER A 58 7.44 5.01 -0.19
N SER A 59 7.11 3.78 0.25
CA SER A 59 7.52 3.28 1.56
C SER A 59 9.04 3.24 1.70
N HIS A 60 9.57 3.57 2.89
CA HIS A 60 10.99 3.54 3.18
C HIS A 60 11.32 2.40 4.14
N VAL A 61 12.46 1.80 3.95
CA VAL A 61 12.96 0.76 4.85
C VAL A 61 13.25 1.33 6.23
N GLU A 62 12.76 0.70 7.28
CA GLU A 62 12.97 1.12 8.66
C GLU A 62 14.07 0.36 9.39
N ASN A 63 14.53 -0.77 8.86
CA ASN A 63 15.48 -1.65 9.54
C ASN A 63 16.78 -1.88 8.77
N GLY A 64 17.82 -2.27 9.50
CA GLY A 64 19.09 -2.77 8.96
C GLY A 64 19.87 -1.78 8.11
N ALA A 65 20.76 -2.32 7.28
CA ALA A 65 21.72 -1.54 6.48
C ALA A 65 21.06 -0.72 5.34
N LEU A 66 19.81 -1.04 4.99
CA LEU A 66 19.03 -0.35 3.95
C LEU A 66 18.07 0.69 4.52
N LYS A 67 18.11 0.95 5.84
CA LYS A 67 17.23 1.95 6.47
C LYS A 67 17.26 3.29 5.75
N GLY A 68 16.08 3.84 5.48
CA GLY A 68 15.86 5.11 4.79
C GLY A 68 15.88 5.01 3.26
N ILE A 69 16.14 3.85 2.69
CA ILE A 69 16.04 3.65 1.24
C ILE A 69 14.58 3.42 0.86
N SER A 70 14.12 4.12 -0.17
CA SER A 70 12.74 3.95 -0.67
C SER A 70 12.55 2.59 -1.36
N LEU A 71 11.34 2.06 -1.30
CA LEU A 71 10.96 0.87 -2.05
C LEU A 71 11.16 1.08 -3.55
N HIS A 72 10.92 2.31 -4.04
CA HIS A 72 11.16 2.68 -5.43
C HIS A 72 12.64 2.52 -5.83
N ASP A 73 13.56 3.08 -5.04
CA ASP A 73 14.99 2.93 -5.31
C ASP A 73 15.45 1.48 -5.22
N LEU A 74 14.95 0.74 -4.23
CA LEU A 74 15.23 -0.70 -4.13
C LEU A 74 14.78 -1.44 -5.38
N LEU A 75 13.61 -1.12 -5.89
CA LEU A 75 13.09 -1.75 -7.11
C LEU A 75 13.94 -1.40 -8.32
N LEU A 76 14.29 -0.14 -8.50
CA LEU A 76 15.12 0.31 -9.63
C LEU A 76 16.51 -0.34 -9.64
N PHE A 77 17.14 -0.48 -8.47
CA PHE A 77 18.52 -0.95 -8.39
C PHE A 77 18.67 -2.44 -8.06
N CYS A 78 17.65 -3.05 -7.47
CA CYS A 78 17.68 -4.44 -7.02
C CYS A 78 16.50 -5.27 -7.54
N GLY A 79 15.79 -4.82 -8.56
CA GLY A 79 14.50 -5.35 -9.00
C GLY A 79 14.39 -6.87 -9.02
N GLU A 80 15.26 -7.57 -9.77
CA GLU A 80 15.24 -9.03 -9.82
C GLU A 80 15.56 -9.69 -8.47
N ARG A 81 16.44 -9.11 -7.69
CA ARG A 81 16.78 -9.61 -6.35
C ARG A 81 15.61 -9.42 -5.38
N LEU A 82 14.85 -8.32 -5.55
CA LEU A 82 13.72 -7.97 -4.69
C LEU A 82 12.48 -8.80 -5.03
N LEU A 83 12.11 -8.88 -6.31
CA LEU A 83 10.87 -9.52 -6.79
C LEU A 83 11.09 -10.97 -7.26
N GLY A 84 12.34 -11.38 -7.42
CA GLY A 84 12.69 -12.71 -7.86
C GLY A 84 12.60 -12.91 -9.38
N LYS A 85 13.26 -13.97 -9.87
CA LYS A 85 13.37 -14.29 -11.31
C LYS A 85 12.05 -14.64 -11.99
N ARG A 86 11.02 -14.99 -11.22
CA ARG A 86 9.69 -15.32 -11.77
C ARG A 86 8.88 -14.10 -12.17
N TYR A 87 9.18 -12.94 -11.60
CA TYR A 87 8.51 -11.70 -11.98
C TYR A 87 8.90 -11.29 -13.41
N LYS A 88 7.88 -11.12 -14.26
CA LYS A 88 8.05 -10.80 -15.68
C LYS A 88 7.65 -9.37 -16.03
N GLY A 89 7.25 -8.57 -15.04
CA GLY A 89 6.94 -7.16 -15.23
C GLY A 89 8.20 -6.29 -15.34
N ASN A 90 7.98 -5.00 -15.51
CA ASN A 90 9.07 -4.03 -15.43
C ASN A 90 9.38 -3.70 -13.96
N TYR A 91 10.61 -3.29 -13.69
CA TYR A 91 11.07 -2.90 -12.35
C TYR A 91 10.95 -1.39 -12.09
N ARG A 92 9.95 -0.73 -12.71
CA ARG A 92 9.74 0.73 -12.56
C ARG A 92 8.72 1.08 -11.50
N LYS A 93 7.86 0.11 -11.14
CA LYS A 93 6.81 0.28 -10.13
C LYS A 93 6.64 -1.03 -9.39
N PHE A 94 6.54 -0.98 -8.07
CA PHE A 94 6.26 -2.17 -7.27
C PHE A 94 4.85 -2.70 -7.61
N PRO A 95 4.69 -4.01 -7.86
CA PRO A 95 3.50 -4.53 -8.52
C PRO A 95 2.24 -4.54 -7.65
N VAL A 96 2.37 -4.39 -6.35
CA VAL A 96 1.24 -4.44 -5.40
C VAL A 96 1.33 -3.33 -4.37
N MET A 97 0.18 -2.92 -3.87
CA MET A 97 0.04 -2.10 -2.69
C MET A 97 -0.63 -2.95 -1.60
N ILE A 98 -0.08 -2.92 -0.39
CA ILE A 98 -0.65 -3.63 0.75
C ILE A 98 -1.09 -2.60 1.78
N LYS A 99 -2.35 -2.67 2.19
CA LYS A 99 -2.90 -1.77 3.19
C LYS A 99 -3.86 -2.49 4.14
N TRP A 100 -3.92 -1.99 5.36
CA TRP A 100 -5.00 -2.27 6.29
C TRP A 100 -6.10 -1.23 6.11
N ILE A 101 -7.33 -1.64 6.35
CA ILE A 101 -8.49 -0.76 6.32
C ILE A 101 -9.22 -0.92 7.65
N ASP A 102 -9.48 0.21 8.31
CA ASP A 102 -10.33 0.30 9.49
C ASP A 102 -11.51 1.21 9.17
N ALA A 103 -12.66 0.60 8.87
CA ALA A 103 -13.87 1.31 8.50
C ALA A 103 -14.92 1.21 9.61
N THR A 104 -15.25 2.34 10.23
CA THR A 104 -16.33 2.47 11.22
C THR A 104 -17.66 2.92 10.59
N ARG A 105 -17.64 3.31 9.33
CA ARG A 105 -18.79 3.74 8.52
C ARG A 105 -18.67 3.17 7.13
N ASP A 106 -19.70 3.34 6.32
CA ASP A 106 -19.68 2.92 4.92
C ASP A 106 -18.56 3.65 4.16
N ASN A 107 -17.78 2.88 3.42
CA ASN A 107 -16.79 3.42 2.51
C ASN A 107 -17.47 4.06 1.31
N SER A 108 -16.77 4.98 0.66
CA SER A 108 -17.24 5.53 -0.61
C SER A 108 -17.39 4.43 -1.66
N LEU A 109 -18.44 4.52 -2.46
CA LEU A 109 -18.59 3.66 -3.63
C LEU A 109 -17.45 3.95 -4.61
N GLN A 110 -16.70 2.92 -4.97
CA GLN A 110 -15.57 3.03 -5.88
C GLN A 110 -15.78 2.12 -7.08
N VAL A 111 -15.51 2.65 -8.27
CA VAL A 111 -15.47 1.88 -9.52
C VAL A 111 -14.03 1.76 -9.96
N HIS A 112 -13.58 0.52 -10.16
CA HIS A 112 -12.22 0.26 -10.64
C HIS A 112 -12.24 0.14 -12.17
N PRO A 113 -11.54 1.04 -12.88
CA PRO A 113 -11.50 0.98 -14.33
C PRO A 113 -10.65 -0.21 -14.79
N ASP A 114 -11.09 -0.84 -15.85
CA ASP A 114 -10.29 -1.77 -16.63
C ASP A 114 -9.35 -1.01 -17.61
N GLU A 115 -8.54 -1.74 -18.36
CA GLU A 115 -7.63 -1.13 -19.34
C GLU A 115 -8.36 -0.33 -20.43
N GLN A 116 -9.56 -0.77 -20.83
CA GLN A 116 -10.34 -0.07 -21.85
C GLN A 116 -10.89 1.24 -21.31
N ALA A 117 -11.41 1.25 -20.09
CA ALA A 117 -11.87 2.45 -19.41
C ALA A 117 -10.72 3.43 -19.18
N CYS A 118 -9.56 2.94 -18.75
CA CYS A 118 -8.36 3.77 -18.57
C CYS A 118 -7.94 4.46 -19.87
N ARG A 119 -7.95 3.76 -21.00
CA ARG A 119 -7.67 4.36 -22.32
C ARG A 119 -8.65 5.49 -22.69
N LYS A 120 -9.91 5.36 -22.30
CA LYS A 120 -10.94 6.40 -22.54
C LYS A 120 -10.81 7.59 -21.62
N ILE A 121 -10.50 7.35 -20.36
CA ILE A 121 -10.31 8.41 -19.36
C ILE A 121 -9.05 9.24 -19.69
N GLY A 122 -8.00 8.60 -20.20
CA GLY A 122 -6.71 9.25 -20.47
C GLY A 122 -5.98 9.65 -19.17
N GLN A 123 -5.01 10.56 -19.29
CA GLN A 123 -4.36 11.21 -18.15
C GLN A 123 -3.87 10.28 -17.03
N ASN A 124 -2.97 9.35 -17.34
CA ASN A 124 -2.33 8.48 -16.33
C ASN A 124 -3.30 7.57 -15.55
N ALA A 125 -4.52 7.33 -16.05
CA ALA A 125 -5.41 6.36 -15.45
C ALA A 125 -4.80 4.96 -15.56
N GLU A 126 -4.77 4.24 -14.43
CA GLU A 126 -4.26 2.87 -14.35
C GLU A 126 -5.40 1.92 -13.99
N PRO A 127 -5.44 0.73 -14.61
CA PRO A 127 -6.38 -0.30 -14.20
C PRO A 127 -6.06 -0.73 -12.77
N LYS A 128 -7.11 -0.98 -11.98
CA LYS A 128 -6.97 -1.40 -10.59
C LYS A 128 -7.70 -2.72 -10.38
N SER A 129 -6.98 -3.70 -9.84
CA SER A 129 -7.54 -4.91 -9.25
C SER A 129 -7.32 -4.88 -7.75
N GLU A 130 -8.32 -5.26 -6.99
CA GLU A 130 -8.27 -5.22 -5.53
C GLU A 130 -8.81 -6.52 -4.94
N LEU A 131 -8.17 -7.01 -3.87
CA LEU A 131 -8.60 -8.15 -3.10
C LEU A 131 -8.73 -7.73 -1.64
N TRP A 132 -9.85 -8.05 -1.02
CA TRP A 132 -10.11 -7.76 0.38
C TRP A 132 -10.18 -9.06 1.19
N TYR A 133 -9.49 -9.05 2.31
CA TYR A 133 -9.59 -10.09 3.31
C TYR A 133 -10.13 -9.49 4.62
N MET A 134 -11.32 -9.94 5.02
CA MET A 134 -11.98 -9.43 6.22
C MET A 134 -11.45 -10.13 7.45
N LEU A 135 -10.87 -9.38 8.37
CA LEU A 135 -10.39 -9.89 9.66
C LEU A 135 -11.47 -9.79 10.73
N PHE A 136 -12.14 -8.65 10.79
CA PHE A 136 -13.18 -8.36 11.74
C PHE A 136 -14.37 -7.72 11.02
N SER A 137 -15.57 -8.10 11.39
CA SER A 137 -16.80 -7.46 10.97
C SER A 137 -17.71 -7.31 12.18
N SER A 138 -18.11 -6.08 12.50
CA SER A 138 -19.28 -5.89 13.33
C SER A 138 -20.49 -6.38 12.54
N ARG A 139 -21.47 -7.03 13.17
CA ARG A 139 -22.66 -7.63 12.58
C ARG A 139 -23.04 -7.04 11.22
N VAL A 140 -23.09 -7.91 10.21
CA VAL A 140 -23.57 -7.57 8.87
C VAL A 140 -24.91 -6.85 8.99
N ARG A 141 -24.94 -5.54 8.82
CA ARG A 141 -26.15 -4.90 8.33
C ARG A 141 -26.24 -5.28 6.86
N THR A 142 -27.06 -6.26 6.55
CA THR A 142 -27.58 -6.40 5.21
C THR A 142 -28.39 -5.14 4.94
N SER A 143 -27.74 -4.08 4.51
CA SER A 143 -28.43 -3.04 3.78
C SER A 143 -28.87 -3.72 2.50
N SER A 144 -30.18 -3.88 2.34
CA SER A 144 -30.83 -4.23 1.10
C SER A 144 -30.20 -3.43 -0.03
N LEU A 145 -29.30 -4.06 -0.75
CA LEU A 145 -28.84 -3.59 -2.04
C LEU A 145 -29.96 -3.89 -3.03
N LEU A 146 -30.76 -2.86 -3.27
CA LEU A 146 -31.35 -2.50 -4.56
C LEU A 146 -32.26 -3.53 -5.22
N SER A 147 -33.52 -3.31 -5.02
CA SER A 147 -34.48 -3.44 -6.12
C SER A 147 -34.19 -2.39 -7.21
#